data_37668ce7d795b1d89f1f84f563c71765
#
_entry.id   37668ce7d795b1d89f1f84f563c71765
#
_cell.length_a   1.000
_cell.length_b   1.000
_cell.length_c   1.000
_cell.angle_alpha   90.00
_cell.angle_beta   90.00
_cell.angle_gamma   90.00
#
_symmetry.space_group_name_H-M   'P 1'
#
loop_
_entity.id
_entity.type
_entity.pdbx_description
1 polymer ?
#
loop_
_entity_poly.entity_id
_entity_poly.type
_entity_poly.pdbx_seq_one_letter_code
_entity_poly.pdbx_strand_id
1 'polypeptide(L)'
;ALNEHGKAALVMANSASDAGNSEYEIRKKMIEEGIISQMVTLPSNMFSSVTLPATLWFFDKAKTHSEKKNEILFIDARNVFTQVDRAHRKFSDEQIKNLGIISHLYEGDTAAFASLIEEYKTALANAPETSGDKEVKTKSYYQSQIDWLNERFPDGKYNDVIGLCKAAKLEGEDGIIDQDYSLNAGRYVGVVIEDDGMTAEEFKTEMLSLNDELLKLNAEAHSLEQTIAENLKELFK
;
A
#
# COMPACT_ATOMS: atom_id res chain seq x y z
N ALA A 1 12.79 9.40 24.59
CA ALA A 1 11.90 8.65 25.48
C ALA A 1 10.54 9.36 25.49
N LEU A 2 9.45 8.60 25.27
CA LEU A 2 8.08 9.13 25.32
C LEU A 2 7.60 9.13 26.77
N ASN A 3 6.86 10.17 27.16
CA ASN A 3 6.11 10.18 28.41
C ASN A 3 4.88 9.23 28.30
N GLU A 4 4.09 9.08 29.37
CA GLU A 4 2.97 8.12 29.43
C GLU A 4 1.88 8.35 28.35
N HIS A 5 1.73 9.58 27.87
CA HIS A 5 0.80 9.95 26.80
C HIS A 5 1.51 10.34 25.51
N GLY A 6 2.81 10.06 25.42
CA GLY A 6 3.65 10.47 24.30
C GLY A 6 3.35 9.69 23.03
N LYS A 7 3.31 10.42 21.93
CA LYS A 7 3.20 9.86 20.57
C LYS A 7 4.44 10.20 19.76
N ALA A 8 4.82 9.34 18.83
CA ALA A 8 5.91 9.60 17.88
C ALA A 8 5.58 8.98 16.52
N ALA A 9 6.18 9.53 15.49
CA ALA A 9 6.18 8.93 14.16
C ALA A 9 7.60 8.90 13.62
N LEU A 10 7.99 7.77 13.03
CA LEU A 10 9.29 7.59 12.40
C LEU A 10 9.11 7.13 10.95
N VAL A 11 9.96 7.65 10.07
CA VAL A 11 10.10 7.14 8.71
C VAL A 11 11.21 6.12 8.69
N MET A 12 10.90 4.89 8.32
CA MET A 12 11.86 3.77 8.29
C MET A 12 11.93 3.18 6.87
N ALA A 13 13.06 2.60 6.53
CA ALA A 13 13.13 1.75 5.35
C ALA A 13 12.19 0.56 5.49
N ASN A 14 11.54 0.15 4.42
CA ASN A 14 10.57 -0.96 4.46
C ASN A 14 11.20 -2.27 4.98
N SER A 15 12.50 -2.48 4.73
CA SER A 15 13.25 -3.64 5.24
C SER A 15 13.27 -3.74 6.77
N ALA A 16 13.14 -2.64 7.51
CA ALA A 16 13.08 -2.65 8.96
C ALA A 16 11.85 -3.40 9.51
N SER A 17 10.78 -3.47 8.70
CA SER A 17 9.54 -4.15 9.08
C SER A 17 9.68 -5.68 9.19
N ASP A 18 10.68 -6.27 8.51
CA ASP A 18 10.94 -7.71 8.48
C ASP A 18 12.41 -8.08 8.84
N ALA A 19 13.20 -7.12 9.33
CA ALA A 19 14.61 -7.34 9.67
C ALA A 19 14.78 -8.41 10.74
N GLY A 20 15.80 -9.25 10.58
CA GLY A 20 16.13 -10.37 11.48
C GLY A 20 17.11 -10.00 12.60
N ASN A 21 17.61 -11.00 13.30
CA ASN A 21 18.63 -10.90 14.35
C ASN A 21 18.25 -9.92 15.49
N SER A 22 19.16 -9.02 15.86
CA SER A 22 18.93 -8.06 16.96
C SER A 22 17.76 -7.10 16.70
N GLU A 23 17.47 -6.78 15.46
CA GLU A 23 16.36 -5.91 15.07
C GLU A 23 15.00 -6.62 15.26
N TYR A 24 14.96 -7.92 15.03
CA TYR A 24 13.80 -8.77 15.34
C TYR A 24 13.42 -8.69 16.83
N GLU A 25 14.38 -8.84 17.73
CA GLU A 25 14.13 -8.81 19.17
C GLU A 25 13.63 -7.43 19.63
N ILE A 26 14.17 -6.36 19.07
CA ILE A 26 13.70 -4.99 19.35
C ILE A 26 12.27 -4.81 18.86
N ARG A 27 11.97 -5.23 17.63
CA ARG A 27 10.63 -5.13 17.03
C ARG A 27 9.61 -5.94 17.82
N LYS A 28 9.93 -7.20 18.14
CA LYS A 28 9.12 -8.09 18.96
C LYS A 28 8.78 -7.44 20.30
N LYS A 29 9.78 -6.92 20.99
CA LYS A 29 9.59 -6.25 22.27
C LYS A 29 8.65 -5.03 22.18
N MET A 30 8.81 -4.19 21.16
CA MET A 30 7.93 -3.04 20.94
C MET A 30 6.48 -3.45 20.67
N ILE A 31 6.28 -4.55 19.93
CA ILE A 31 4.96 -5.10 19.64
C ILE A 31 4.32 -5.66 20.90
N GLU A 32 5.03 -6.49 21.68
CA GLU A 32 4.53 -7.10 22.92
C GLU A 32 4.26 -6.07 24.01
N GLU A 33 5.03 -4.99 24.08
CA GLU A 33 4.74 -3.84 24.93
C GLU A 33 3.50 -3.06 24.50
N GLY A 34 3.03 -3.24 23.25
CA GLY A 34 1.83 -2.59 22.71
C GLY A 34 2.00 -1.11 22.39
N ILE A 35 3.24 -0.64 22.16
CA ILE A 35 3.52 0.77 21.88
C ILE A 35 3.35 1.16 20.42
N ILE A 36 3.36 0.20 19.49
CA ILE A 36 3.13 0.45 18.06
C ILE A 36 1.63 0.55 17.83
N SER A 37 1.16 1.70 17.39
CA SER A 37 -0.27 1.94 17.15
C SER A 37 -0.66 1.69 15.70
N GLN A 38 0.20 2.10 14.77
CA GLN A 38 -0.13 2.07 13.35
C GLN A 38 1.12 1.94 12.49
N MET A 39 0.98 1.26 11.37
CA MET A 39 1.99 1.11 10.31
C MET A 39 1.39 1.57 8.98
N VAL A 40 2.09 2.47 8.27
CA VAL A 40 1.68 2.90 6.92
C VAL A 40 2.80 2.65 5.94
N THR A 41 2.57 1.75 4.99
CA THR A 41 3.53 1.50 3.90
C THR A 41 3.30 2.49 2.77
N LEU A 42 4.33 3.26 2.45
CA LEU A 42 4.29 4.30 1.41
C LEU A 42 4.56 3.73 0.01
N PRO A 43 4.11 4.41 -1.05
CA PRO A 43 4.52 4.09 -2.41
C PRO A 43 6.04 4.17 -2.60
N SER A 44 6.56 3.44 -3.56
CA SER A 44 7.92 3.66 -4.07
C SER A 44 8.03 5.03 -4.76
N ASN A 45 9.24 5.53 -4.92
CA ASN A 45 9.50 6.80 -5.64
C ASN A 45 8.85 8.05 -5.01
N MET A 46 8.63 8.03 -3.69
CA MET A 46 8.11 9.20 -2.94
C MET A 46 9.22 10.17 -2.53
N PHE A 47 10.47 9.75 -2.57
CA PHE A 47 11.63 10.56 -2.17
C PHE A 47 12.55 10.78 -3.36
N SER A 48 13.14 11.96 -3.47
CA SER A 48 13.99 12.36 -4.59
C SER A 48 15.28 11.52 -4.73
N SER A 49 15.76 10.95 -3.64
CA SER A 49 17.03 10.20 -3.59
C SER A 49 16.86 8.70 -3.36
N VAL A 50 15.63 8.22 -3.12
CA VAL A 50 15.37 6.82 -2.76
C VAL A 50 14.16 6.29 -3.53
N THR A 51 14.37 5.27 -4.33
CA THR A 51 13.32 4.62 -5.12
C THR A 51 12.54 3.56 -4.33
N LEU A 52 13.13 3.07 -3.23
CA LEU A 52 12.50 2.04 -2.42
C LEU A 52 11.34 2.61 -1.59
N PRO A 53 10.30 1.81 -1.31
CA PRO A 53 9.23 2.21 -0.41
C PRO A 53 9.76 2.42 1.01
N ALA A 54 9.17 3.38 1.71
CA ALA A 54 9.38 3.58 3.14
C ALA A 54 8.12 3.22 3.92
N THR A 55 8.26 3.02 5.22
CA THR A 55 7.16 2.74 6.12
C THR A 55 7.14 3.77 7.24
N LEU A 56 5.97 4.31 7.54
CA LEU A 56 5.75 5.16 8.70
C LEU A 56 5.36 4.28 9.88
N TRP A 57 6.12 4.41 10.96
CA TRP A 57 5.89 3.73 12.23
C TRP A 57 5.30 4.74 13.21
N PHE A 58 4.11 4.48 13.69
CA PHE A 58 3.46 5.32 14.69
C PHE A 58 3.46 4.64 16.04
N PHE A 59 3.90 5.39 17.04
CA PHE A 59 4.00 4.96 18.42
C PHE A 59 3.03 5.77 19.28
N ASP A 60 2.30 5.09 20.14
CA ASP A 60 1.42 5.71 21.12
C ASP A 60 1.56 4.97 22.45
N LYS A 61 2.17 5.63 23.44
CA LYS A 61 2.40 5.02 24.73
C LYS A 61 1.11 4.88 25.54
N ALA A 62 0.13 5.74 25.33
CA ALA A 62 -1.17 5.61 25.99
C ALA A 62 -1.92 4.34 25.58
N LYS A 63 -1.67 3.83 24.37
CA LYS A 63 -2.26 2.58 23.85
C LYS A 63 -1.95 1.38 24.75
N THR A 64 -0.81 1.36 25.44
CA THR A 64 -0.42 0.26 26.33
C THR A 64 -1.43 -0.03 27.46
N HIS A 65 -2.30 0.93 27.76
CA HIS A 65 -3.36 0.84 28.77
C HIS A 65 -4.77 0.79 28.16
N SER A 66 -4.89 0.68 26.84
CA SER A 66 -6.18 0.63 26.14
C SER A 66 -6.57 -0.80 25.76
N GLU A 67 -7.83 -1.00 25.37
CA GLU A 67 -8.32 -2.26 24.80
C GLU A 67 -7.60 -2.65 23.51
N LYS A 68 -7.06 -1.66 22.79
CA LYS A 68 -6.31 -1.84 21.55
C LYS A 68 -4.83 -2.17 21.74
N LYS A 69 -4.38 -2.42 22.99
CA LYS A 69 -2.98 -2.75 23.28
C LYS A 69 -2.42 -3.82 22.35
N ASN A 70 -3.21 -4.86 22.11
CA ASN A 70 -2.82 -6.05 21.35
C ASN A 70 -3.29 -5.99 19.88
N GLU A 71 -3.47 -4.80 19.33
CA GLU A 71 -3.82 -4.60 17.93
C GLU A 71 -2.88 -3.56 17.31
N ILE A 72 -2.60 -3.71 16.00
CA ILE A 72 -1.87 -2.71 15.20
C ILE A 72 -2.71 -2.45 13.94
N LEU A 73 -2.96 -1.17 13.66
CA LEU A 73 -3.57 -0.76 12.40
C LEU A 73 -2.52 -0.76 11.28
N PHE A 74 -2.70 -1.60 10.29
CA PHE A 74 -1.90 -1.60 9.08
C PHE A 74 -2.63 -0.88 7.95
N ILE A 75 -1.93 0.05 7.28
CA ILE A 75 -2.42 0.74 6.08
C ILE A 75 -1.40 0.54 4.97
N ASP A 76 -1.84 0.00 3.85
CA ASP A 76 -1.02 -0.14 2.65
C ASP A 76 -1.38 0.95 1.64
N ALA A 77 -0.58 2.01 1.63
CA ALA A 77 -0.76 3.13 0.73
C ALA A 77 0.03 3.00 -0.58
N ARG A 78 0.65 1.84 -0.86
CA ARG A 78 1.52 1.65 -2.05
C ARG A 78 0.83 1.97 -3.37
N ASN A 79 -0.48 1.77 -3.43
CA ASN A 79 -1.31 2.03 -4.61
C ASN A 79 -2.10 3.35 -4.53
N VAL A 80 -1.89 4.14 -3.48
CA VAL A 80 -2.53 5.46 -3.31
C VAL A 80 -1.48 6.53 -3.59
N PHE A 81 -1.47 7.12 -4.77
CA PHE A 81 -0.51 8.17 -5.13
C PHE A 81 -0.98 8.98 -6.36
N THR A 82 -0.37 10.14 -6.52
CA THR A 82 -0.43 10.93 -7.76
C THR A 82 0.92 10.82 -8.45
N GLN A 83 0.93 10.39 -9.72
CA GLN A 83 2.14 10.34 -10.53
C GLN A 83 2.51 11.76 -10.96
N VAL A 84 3.69 12.23 -10.56
CA VAL A 84 4.21 13.56 -10.93
C VAL A 84 4.90 13.49 -12.29
N ASP A 85 5.82 12.54 -12.42
CA ASP A 85 6.55 12.26 -13.65
C ASP A 85 6.89 10.76 -13.69
N ARG A 86 7.70 10.35 -14.64
CA ARG A 86 8.06 8.93 -14.85
C ARG A 86 8.73 8.29 -13.62
N ALA A 87 9.42 9.07 -12.80
CA ALA A 87 10.24 8.60 -11.69
C ALA A 87 9.73 9.03 -10.31
N HIS A 88 8.77 9.96 -10.22
CA HIS A 88 8.35 10.55 -8.96
C HIS A 88 6.86 10.44 -8.72
N ARG A 89 6.51 10.13 -7.47
CA ARG A 89 5.15 10.07 -6.95
C ARG A 89 5.00 11.02 -5.77
N LYS A 90 3.78 11.51 -5.57
CA LYS A 90 3.42 12.29 -4.38
C LYS A 90 2.02 11.93 -3.92
N PHE A 91 1.70 12.25 -2.69
CA PHE A 91 0.31 12.32 -2.26
C PHE A 91 -0.28 13.67 -2.64
N SER A 92 -1.53 13.70 -3.06
CA SER A 92 -2.34 14.91 -3.02
C SER A 92 -2.84 15.17 -1.59
N ASP A 93 -3.32 16.38 -1.33
CA ASP A 93 -3.88 16.71 -0.01
C ASP A 93 -5.08 15.81 0.33
N GLU A 94 -5.91 15.48 -0.67
CA GLU A 94 -7.06 14.60 -0.49
C GLU A 94 -6.61 13.17 -0.21
N GLN A 95 -5.56 12.67 -0.86
CA GLN A 95 -5.03 11.34 -0.57
C GLN A 95 -4.48 11.25 0.86
N ILE A 96 -3.83 12.30 1.35
CA ILE A 96 -3.37 12.38 2.75
C ILE A 96 -4.58 12.36 3.69
N LYS A 97 -5.63 13.15 3.41
CA LYS A 97 -6.86 13.17 4.20
C LYS A 97 -7.57 11.82 4.17
N ASN A 98 -7.67 11.20 3.00
CA ASN A 98 -8.30 9.88 2.83
C ASN A 98 -7.55 8.78 3.59
N LEU A 99 -6.21 8.80 3.62
CA LEU A 99 -5.44 7.86 4.44
C LEU A 99 -5.57 8.18 5.93
N GLY A 100 -5.57 9.47 6.29
CA GLY A 100 -5.72 9.92 7.68
C GLY A 100 -7.07 9.55 8.28
N ILE A 101 -8.15 9.61 7.49
CA ILE A 101 -9.50 9.29 7.98
C ILE A 101 -9.63 7.82 8.40
N ILE A 102 -8.82 6.90 7.83
CA ILE A 102 -8.81 5.49 8.25
C ILE A 102 -8.43 5.39 9.73
N SER A 103 -7.43 6.16 10.16
CA SER A 103 -7.02 6.20 11.57
C SER A 103 -8.10 6.78 12.48
N HIS A 104 -8.79 7.86 12.04
CA HIS A 104 -9.92 8.43 12.77
C HIS A 104 -11.07 7.42 12.92
N LEU A 105 -11.43 6.74 11.85
CA LEU A 105 -12.47 5.71 11.88
C LEU A 105 -12.07 4.54 12.79
N TYR A 106 -10.81 4.10 12.75
CA TYR A 106 -10.29 3.07 13.64
C TYR A 106 -10.39 3.48 15.11
N GLU A 107 -10.20 4.76 15.43
CA GLU A 107 -10.39 5.31 16.77
C GLU A 107 -11.87 5.58 17.13
N GLY A 108 -12.81 5.33 16.20
CA GLY A 108 -14.24 5.53 16.41
C GLY A 108 -14.74 6.95 16.12
N ASP A 109 -13.89 7.82 15.58
CA ASP A 109 -14.23 9.21 15.23
C ASP A 109 -14.97 9.28 13.89
N THR A 110 -16.24 8.92 13.91
CA THR A 110 -17.13 8.99 12.73
C THR A 110 -17.49 10.44 12.35
N ALA A 111 -17.34 11.39 13.27
CA ALA A 111 -17.61 12.80 12.99
C ALA A 111 -16.55 13.38 12.03
N ALA A 112 -15.28 12.98 12.16
CA ALA A 112 -14.22 13.36 11.24
C ALA A 112 -14.52 12.88 9.81
N PHE A 113 -15.04 11.67 9.64
CA PHE A 113 -15.44 11.14 8.32
C PHE A 113 -16.56 11.97 7.70
N ALA A 114 -17.62 12.23 8.46
CA ALA A 114 -18.73 13.05 7.99
C ALA A 114 -18.28 14.47 7.59
N SER A 115 -17.39 15.06 8.38
CA SER A 115 -16.81 16.38 8.08
C SER A 115 -15.99 16.38 6.79
N LEU A 116 -15.20 15.34 6.54
CA LEU A 116 -14.41 15.21 5.32
C LEU A 116 -15.29 15.04 4.08
N ILE A 117 -16.34 14.26 4.17
CA ILE A 117 -17.33 14.10 3.08
C ILE A 117 -18.00 15.45 2.75
N GLU A 118 -18.39 16.24 3.76
CA GLU A 118 -19.00 17.57 3.52
C GLU A 118 -17.99 18.57 2.96
N GLU A 119 -16.71 18.50 3.36
CA GLU A 119 -15.65 19.29 2.74
C GLU A 119 -15.54 18.98 1.23
N TYR A 120 -15.51 17.66 0.87
CA TYR A 120 -15.44 17.29 -0.54
C TYR A 120 -16.69 17.62 -1.34
N LYS A 121 -17.88 17.53 -0.78
CA LYS A 121 -19.13 17.99 -1.42
C LYS A 121 -19.10 19.50 -1.68
N THR A 122 -18.59 20.28 -0.73
CA THR A 122 -18.42 21.71 -0.88
C THR A 122 -17.42 22.05 -1.99
N ALA A 123 -16.29 21.35 -2.01
CA ALA A 123 -15.28 21.51 -3.06
C ALA A 123 -15.83 21.11 -4.44
N LEU A 124 -16.56 20.00 -4.52
CA LEU A 124 -17.24 19.53 -5.74
C LEU A 124 -18.23 20.56 -6.29
N ALA A 125 -19.04 21.18 -5.42
CA ALA A 125 -20.01 22.19 -5.84
C ALA A 125 -19.32 23.43 -6.46
N ASN A 126 -18.13 23.79 -6.00
CA ASN A 126 -17.39 24.96 -6.45
C ASN A 126 -16.35 24.65 -7.55
N ALA A 127 -16.07 23.40 -7.85
CA ALA A 127 -15.08 22.99 -8.84
C ALA A 127 -15.61 23.19 -10.28
N PRO A 128 -14.74 23.43 -11.27
CA PRO A 128 -15.12 23.44 -12.68
C PRO A 128 -15.44 22.03 -13.18
N GLU A 129 -16.31 21.94 -14.20
CA GLU A 129 -16.65 20.66 -14.86
C GLU A 129 -15.43 20.03 -15.52
N THR A 130 -14.65 20.86 -16.22
CA THR A 130 -13.43 20.45 -16.93
C THR A 130 -12.36 21.50 -16.77
N SER A 131 -11.09 21.09 -16.89
CA SER A 131 -9.95 22.02 -16.93
C SER A 131 -8.92 21.51 -17.92
N GLY A 132 -8.31 22.45 -18.66
CA GLY A 132 -7.12 22.17 -19.47
C GLY A 132 -5.83 22.14 -18.64
N ASP A 133 -5.88 22.63 -17.42
CA ASP A 133 -4.78 22.61 -16.47
C ASP A 133 -4.91 21.35 -15.57
N LYS A 134 -3.87 20.52 -15.57
CA LYS A 134 -3.83 19.27 -14.79
C LYS A 134 -3.76 19.49 -13.27
N GLU A 135 -3.38 20.68 -12.82
CA GLU A 135 -3.32 21.03 -11.40
C GLU A 135 -4.68 21.47 -10.86
N VAL A 136 -5.61 21.86 -11.74
CA VAL A 136 -6.97 22.26 -11.35
C VAL A 136 -7.85 21.04 -11.14
N LYS A 137 -8.28 20.84 -9.90
CA LYS A 137 -9.18 19.76 -9.51
C LYS A 137 -10.60 20.02 -10.00
N THR A 138 -11.15 19.08 -10.76
CA THR A 138 -12.47 19.17 -11.37
C THR A 138 -13.55 18.54 -10.49
N LYS A 139 -14.83 18.69 -10.86
CA LYS A 139 -15.93 17.99 -10.20
C LYS A 139 -15.75 16.47 -10.20
N SER A 140 -15.32 15.90 -11.33
CA SER A 140 -15.09 14.46 -11.42
C SER A 140 -13.99 14.00 -10.45
N TYR A 141 -12.97 14.83 -10.22
CA TYR A 141 -11.92 14.54 -9.24
C TYR A 141 -12.48 14.45 -7.82
N TYR A 142 -13.28 15.47 -7.36
CA TYR A 142 -13.84 15.42 -6.01
C TYR A 142 -14.90 14.34 -5.86
N GLN A 143 -15.69 14.07 -6.91
CA GLN A 143 -16.63 12.95 -6.89
C GLN A 143 -15.87 11.62 -6.69
N SER A 144 -14.76 11.41 -7.38
CA SER A 144 -13.95 10.19 -7.21
C SER A 144 -13.39 10.05 -5.78
N GLN A 145 -13.08 11.14 -5.08
CA GLN A 145 -12.65 11.07 -3.67
C GLN A 145 -13.81 10.66 -2.74
N ILE A 146 -15.00 11.19 -2.98
CA ILE A 146 -16.21 10.82 -2.23
C ILE A 146 -16.54 9.33 -2.45
N ASP A 147 -16.52 8.90 -3.71
CA ASP A 147 -16.80 7.51 -4.08
C ASP A 147 -15.78 6.57 -3.47
N TRP A 148 -14.48 6.92 -3.54
CA TRP A 148 -13.39 6.15 -2.93
C TRP A 148 -13.60 5.92 -1.43
N LEU A 149 -14.07 6.93 -0.69
CA LEU A 149 -14.35 6.83 0.74
C LEU A 149 -15.61 5.99 1.02
N ASN A 150 -16.69 6.24 0.29
CA ASN A 150 -17.99 5.56 0.51
C ASN A 150 -17.95 4.08 0.11
N GLU A 151 -17.21 3.71 -0.93
CA GLU A 151 -17.03 2.32 -1.34
C GLU A 151 -16.28 1.50 -0.27
N ARG A 152 -15.33 2.13 0.42
CA ARG A 152 -14.50 1.47 1.42
C ARG A 152 -15.11 1.51 2.81
N PHE A 153 -15.79 2.59 3.14
CA PHE A 153 -16.41 2.84 4.45
C PHE A 153 -17.87 3.27 4.31
N PRO A 154 -18.76 2.40 3.78
CA PRO A 154 -20.12 2.79 3.40
C PRO A 154 -20.96 3.32 4.57
N ASP A 155 -20.70 2.81 5.80
CA ASP A 155 -21.41 3.23 7.01
C ASP A 155 -20.72 4.39 7.76
N GLY A 156 -19.65 4.96 7.20
CA GLY A 156 -18.80 5.94 7.89
C GLY A 156 -18.17 5.38 9.17
N LYS A 157 -17.91 4.08 9.21
CA LYS A 157 -17.28 3.36 10.32
C LYS A 157 -16.07 2.58 9.82
N TYR A 158 -15.14 2.29 10.72
CA TYR A 158 -14.02 1.43 10.40
C TYR A 158 -14.48 0.01 10.07
N ASN A 159 -13.92 -0.51 9.02
CA ASN A 159 -13.88 -1.93 8.69
C ASN A 159 -12.54 -2.24 8.00
N ASP A 160 -12.12 -3.49 8.05
CA ASP A 160 -10.97 -3.95 7.28
C ASP A 160 -11.29 -3.89 5.79
N VAL A 161 -10.36 -3.34 5.00
CA VAL A 161 -10.50 -3.20 3.55
C VAL A 161 -9.36 -3.93 2.87
N ILE A 162 -9.68 -4.97 2.12
CA ILE A 162 -8.69 -5.78 1.40
C ILE A 162 -7.83 -4.89 0.51
N GLY A 163 -6.51 -5.08 0.62
CA GLY A 163 -5.52 -4.33 -0.15
C GLY A 163 -5.29 -2.89 0.33
N LEU A 164 -5.96 -2.43 1.40
CA LEU A 164 -5.83 -1.08 1.91
C LEU A 164 -5.52 -1.03 3.41
N CYS A 165 -6.38 -1.58 4.27
CA CYS A 165 -6.17 -1.50 5.71
C CYS A 165 -6.72 -2.70 6.47
N LYS A 166 -6.05 -3.06 7.57
CA LYS A 166 -6.50 -4.09 8.51
C LYS A 166 -6.02 -3.79 9.93
N ALA A 167 -6.89 -3.96 10.91
CA ALA A 167 -6.54 -3.98 12.32
C ALA A 167 -6.13 -5.42 12.69
N ALA A 168 -4.83 -5.70 12.70
CA ALA A 168 -4.32 -7.02 13.02
C ALA A 168 -4.12 -7.17 14.52
N LYS A 169 -4.61 -8.28 15.08
CA LYS A 169 -4.41 -8.67 16.47
C LYS A 169 -3.05 -9.30 16.68
N LEU A 170 -2.54 -9.21 17.91
CA LEU A 170 -1.29 -9.86 18.29
C LEU A 170 -1.38 -11.38 18.14
N GLU A 171 -2.46 -11.96 18.66
CA GLU A 171 -2.74 -13.40 18.65
C GLU A 171 -3.92 -13.71 17.72
N GLY A 172 -4.02 -14.99 17.29
CA GLY A 172 -5.10 -15.51 16.45
C GLY A 172 -4.62 -15.89 15.07
N GLU A 173 -5.51 -16.48 14.28
CA GLU A 173 -5.24 -16.85 12.89
C GLU A 173 -4.85 -15.63 12.07
N ASP A 174 -3.73 -15.69 11.37
CA ASP A 174 -3.11 -14.55 10.67
C ASP A 174 -2.73 -13.37 11.59
N GLY A 175 -2.59 -13.61 12.89
CA GLY A 175 -2.14 -12.61 13.86
C GLY A 175 -0.66 -12.23 13.69
N ILE A 176 -0.23 -11.23 14.43
CA ILE A 176 1.13 -10.68 14.31
C ILE A 176 2.18 -11.73 14.74
N ILE A 177 1.86 -12.58 15.72
CA ILE A 177 2.72 -13.68 16.15
C ILE A 177 2.86 -14.72 15.03
N ASP A 178 1.76 -15.13 14.40
CA ASP A 178 1.76 -16.10 13.31
C ASP A 178 2.53 -15.58 12.08
N GLN A 179 2.61 -14.26 11.92
CA GLN A 179 3.39 -13.60 10.88
C GLN A 179 4.83 -13.27 11.33
N ASP A 180 5.36 -13.97 12.34
CA ASP A 180 6.72 -13.81 12.87
C ASP A 180 7.06 -12.35 13.24
N TYR A 181 6.10 -11.67 13.90
CA TYR A 181 6.22 -10.27 14.29
C TYR A 181 6.58 -9.32 13.14
N SER A 182 6.21 -9.67 11.92
CA SER A 182 6.36 -8.78 10.77
C SER A 182 5.53 -7.51 10.96
N LEU A 183 6.06 -6.37 10.52
CA LEU A 183 5.34 -5.10 10.45
C LEU A 183 5.09 -4.67 9.01
N ASN A 184 5.18 -5.59 8.07
CA ASN A 184 4.89 -5.35 6.66
C ASN A 184 3.37 -5.41 6.41
N ALA A 185 2.76 -4.28 6.09
CA ALA A 185 1.31 -4.18 5.87
C ALA A 185 0.78 -5.19 4.84
N GLY A 186 1.56 -5.50 3.80
CA GLY A 186 1.14 -6.46 2.76
C GLY A 186 0.85 -7.88 3.25
N ARG A 187 1.35 -8.26 4.44
CA ARG A 187 1.04 -9.57 5.05
C ARG A 187 -0.36 -9.62 5.67
N TYR A 188 -0.94 -8.47 5.99
CA TYR A 188 -2.19 -8.37 6.74
C TYR A 188 -3.36 -7.92 5.88
N VAL A 189 -3.17 -6.92 5.02
CA VAL A 189 -4.26 -6.31 4.27
C VAL A 189 -4.81 -7.17 3.13
N GLY A 190 -4.11 -8.27 2.78
CA GLY A 190 -4.47 -9.12 1.66
C GLY A 190 -4.13 -8.49 0.30
N VAL A 191 -4.48 -9.20 -0.76
CA VAL A 191 -4.26 -8.77 -2.15
C VAL A 191 -5.61 -8.66 -2.84
N VAL A 192 -5.85 -7.52 -3.47
CA VAL A 192 -6.99 -7.38 -4.38
C VAL A 192 -6.64 -8.13 -5.66
N ILE A 193 -7.35 -9.20 -5.94
CA ILE A 193 -7.26 -9.90 -7.22
C ILE A 193 -8.26 -9.18 -8.14
N GLU A 194 -7.73 -8.40 -9.08
CA GLU A 194 -8.59 -7.83 -10.13
C GLU A 194 -9.04 -8.99 -11.02
N ASP A 195 -10.36 -9.10 -11.17
CA ASP A 195 -10.94 -10.01 -12.16
C ASP A 195 -10.62 -9.42 -13.54
N ASP A 196 -9.79 -10.10 -14.31
CA ASP A 196 -9.44 -9.71 -15.68
C ASP A 196 -10.58 -9.92 -16.67
N GLY A 197 -11.72 -10.42 -16.19
CA GLY A 197 -12.91 -10.72 -16.97
C GLY A 197 -12.77 -11.93 -17.89
N MET A 198 -11.67 -12.66 -17.77
CA MET A 198 -11.42 -13.87 -18.57
C MET A 198 -12.11 -15.08 -17.96
N THR A 199 -12.76 -15.84 -18.77
CA THR A 199 -13.23 -17.18 -18.37
C THR A 199 -12.03 -18.14 -18.21
N ALA A 200 -12.19 -19.19 -17.43
CA ALA A 200 -11.14 -20.22 -17.27
C ALA A 200 -10.69 -20.83 -18.61
N GLU A 201 -11.57 -20.88 -19.60
CA GLU A 201 -11.28 -21.39 -20.94
C GLU A 201 -10.49 -20.38 -21.79
N GLU A 202 -10.82 -19.10 -21.69
CA GLU A 202 -10.05 -18.02 -22.34
C GLU A 202 -8.65 -17.93 -21.74
N PHE A 203 -8.53 -17.94 -20.41
CA PHE A 203 -7.23 -17.98 -19.72
C PHE A 203 -6.37 -19.17 -20.15
N LYS A 204 -6.97 -20.38 -20.23
CA LYS A 204 -6.26 -21.57 -20.70
C LYS A 204 -5.79 -21.42 -22.14
N THR A 205 -6.62 -20.85 -23.01
CA THR A 205 -6.31 -20.64 -24.42
C THR A 205 -5.16 -19.65 -24.57
N GLU A 206 -5.19 -18.55 -23.83
CA GLU A 206 -4.12 -17.56 -23.85
C GLU A 206 -2.81 -18.12 -23.28
N MET A 207 -2.86 -18.87 -22.19
CA MET A 207 -1.68 -19.53 -21.62
C MET A 207 -1.03 -20.52 -22.59
N LEU A 208 -1.83 -21.28 -23.35
CA LEU A 208 -1.32 -22.17 -24.39
C LEU A 208 -0.69 -21.39 -25.55
N SER A 209 -1.32 -20.29 -25.98
CA SER A 209 -0.77 -19.40 -27.02
C SER A 209 0.56 -18.78 -26.61
N LEU A 210 0.65 -18.28 -25.38
CA LEU A 210 1.90 -17.71 -24.82
C LEU A 210 3.01 -18.76 -24.71
N ASN A 211 2.65 -20.00 -24.34
CA ASN A 211 3.61 -21.09 -24.29
C ASN A 211 4.15 -21.44 -25.69
N ASP A 212 3.28 -21.45 -26.71
CA ASP A 212 3.70 -21.71 -28.10
C ASP A 212 4.61 -20.59 -28.63
N GLU A 213 4.32 -19.34 -28.29
CA GLU A 213 5.17 -18.20 -28.63
C GLU A 213 6.54 -18.31 -27.92
N LEU A 214 6.56 -18.65 -26.65
CA LEU A 214 7.79 -18.88 -25.90
C LEU A 214 8.66 -19.97 -26.53
N LEU A 215 8.06 -21.07 -26.95
CA LEU A 215 8.77 -22.17 -27.65
C LEU A 215 9.37 -21.71 -28.98
N LYS A 216 8.66 -20.87 -29.76
CA LYS A 216 9.20 -20.28 -31.01
C LYS A 216 10.37 -19.35 -30.71
N LEU A 217 10.24 -18.45 -29.76
CA LEU A 217 11.30 -17.51 -29.37
C LEU A 217 12.55 -18.26 -28.86
N ASN A 218 12.39 -19.31 -28.10
CA ASN A 218 13.49 -20.16 -27.65
C ASN A 218 14.20 -20.85 -28.83
N ALA A 219 13.45 -21.33 -29.82
CA ALA A 219 14.04 -21.94 -31.01
C ALA A 219 14.84 -20.91 -31.86
N GLU A 220 14.30 -19.70 -32.00
CA GLU A 220 14.99 -18.58 -32.68
C GLU A 220 16.26 -18.18 -31.93
N ALA A 221 16.20 -18.05 -30.61
CA ALA A 221 17.35 -17.73 -29.77
C ALA A 221 18.46 -18.79 -29.94
N HIS A 222 18.11 -20.06 -29.92
CA HIS A 222 19.08 -21.14 -30.11
C HIS A 222 19.74 -21.12 -31.51
N SER A 223 18.95 -20.82 -32.57
CA SER A 223 19.49 -20.62 -33.91
C SER A 223 20.45 -19.44 -34.02
N LEU A 224 20.12 -18.33 -33.34
CA LEU A 224 21.00 -17.15 -33.28
C LEU A 224 22.29 -17.45 -32.51
N GLU A 225 22.23 -18.19 -31.41
CA GLU A 225 23.41 -18.62 -30.67
C GLU A 225 24.36 -19.46 -31.56
N GLN A 226 23.82 -20.37 -32.35
CA GLN A 226 24.61 -21.18 -33.30
C GLN A 226 25.27 -20.29 -34.34
N THR A 227 24.52 -19.36 -34.95
CA THR A 227 25.04 -18.41 -35.93
C THR A 227 26.16 -17.55 -35.38
N ILE A 228 26.00 -17.04 -34.14
CA ILE A 228 27.04 -16.27 -33.43
C ILE A 228 28.30 -17.13 -33.24
N ALA A 229 28.12 -18.36 -32.78
CA ALA A 229 29.23 -19.28 -32.56
C ALA A 229 29.99 -19.63 -33.84
N GLU A 230 29.31 -19.77 -34.99
CA GLU A 230 29.91 -19.99 -36.30
C GLU A 230 30.66 -18.76 -36.79
N ASN A 231 30.06 -17.58 -36.72
CA ASN A 231 30.70 -16.31 -37.08
C ASN A 231 31.97 -16.03 -36.27
N LEU A 232 31.92 -16.33 -34.97
CA LEU A 232 33.13 -16.20 -34.14
C LEU A 232 34.24 -17.15 -34.56
N LYS A 233 33.95 -18.38 -34.93
CA LYS A 233 34.92 -19.32 -35.47
C LYS A 233 35.55 -18.89 -36.82
N GLU A 234 34.77 -18.18 -37.62
CA GLU A 234 35.29 -17.63 -38.88
C GLU A 234 36.16 -16.41 -38.70
N LEU A 235 35.85 -15.55 -37.74
CA LEU A 235 36.61 -14.35 -37.41
C LEU A 235 38.03 -14.65 -36.85
N PHE A 236 38.22 -15.83 -36.28
CA PHE A 236 39.51 -16.22 -35.65
C PHE A 236 40.25 -17.34 -36.45
N LYS A 237 39.86 -17.60 -37.68
CA LYS A 237 40.61 -18.38 -38.63
C LYS A 237 41.60 -17.51 -39.40
#